data_2d810e7b388b2668c035f7acd9dc5269
#
_entry.id   2d810e7b388b2668c035f7acd9dc5269
#
_cell.length_a   1.000
_cell.length_b   1.000
_cell.length_c   1.000
_cell.angle_alpha   90.00
_cell.angle_beta   90.00
_cell.angle_gamma   90.00
#
_symmetry.space_group_name_H-M   'P 1'
#
loop_
_entity.id
_entity.type
_entity.pdbx_description
1 polymer ?
#
loop_
_entity_poly.entity_id
_entity_poly.type
_entity_poly.pdbx_seq_one_letter_code
_entity_poly.pdbx_strand_id
1 'polypeptide(L)'
;NLGLEADLRSAGIKTVHFVCPSIWAWRADRVEKIRRSADHVLCIFPFEPELLAQHGISATYVGHPLAGVIPMVPDRTAARAQLGLKDEDEVLAILPGSRSSEIQYIARPFFEAAALVLQARPAIKLIVPAVPALRDRIEQVARACGLGDALQITTGQSHTVLAACDATLIASGTATLEA
;
A
#
# COMPACT_ATOMS: atom_id res chain seq x y z
N ASN A 1 18.46 -2.36 5.11
CA ASN A 1 19.16 -2.12 6.39
C ASN A 1 19.85 -3.38 6.96
N LEU A 2 19.43 -4.61 6.62
CA LEU A 2 20.00 -5.85 7.17
C LEU A 2 21.54 -5.95 7.06
N GLY A 3 22.16 -5.36 6.04
CA GLY A 3 23.61 -5.30 5.93
C GLY A 3 24.24 -4.48 7.05
N LEU A 4 23.78 -3.26 7.24
CA LEU A 4 24.25 -2.36 8.31
C LEU A 4 24.03 -2.98 9.70
N GLU A 5 22.88 -3.62 9.92
CA GLU A 5 22.57 -4.29 11.19
C GLU A 5 23.55 -5.44 11.46
N ALA A 6 23.91 -6.22 10.42
CA ALA A 6 24.90 -7.28 10.55
C ALA A 6 26.29 -6.74 10.92
N ASP A 7 26.70 -5.63 10.32
CA ASP A 7 27.98 -4.97 10.63
C ASP A 7 27.99 -4.45 12.07
N LEU A 8 26.91 -3.79 12.51
CA LEU A 8 26.76 -3.31 13.88
C LEU A 8 26.81 -4.46 14.90
N ARG A 9 26.07 -5.54 14.61
CA ARG A 9 26.08 -6.73 15.48
C ARG A 9 27.46 -7.38 15.57
N SER A 10 28.19 -7.43 14.47
CA SER A 10 29.58 -7.93 14.44
C SER A 10 30.51 -7.04 15.27
N ALA A 11 30.20 -5.76 15.40
CA ALA A 11 30.89 -4.82 16.28
C ALA A 11 30.43 -4.87 17.76
N GLY A 12 29.58 -5.85 18.12
CA GLY A 12 29.06 -6.01 19.49
C GLY A 12 27.90 -5.10 19.86
N ILE A 13 27.34 -4.37 18.90
CA ILE A 13 26.19 -3.47 19.11
C ILE A 13 24.90 -4.28 18.95
N LYS A 14 24.00 -4.18 19.94
CA LYS A 14 22.69 -4.84 19.87
C LYS A 14 21.83 -4.23 18.78
N THR A 15 21.18 -5.10 17.98
CA THR A 15 20.38 -4.72 16.84
C THR A 15 18.94 -5.22 16.97
N VAL A 16 17.99 -4.34 16.71
CA VAL A 16 16.56 -4.66 16.67
C VAL A 16 16.01 -4.26 15.31
N HIS A 17 15.46 -5.23 14.58
CA HIS A 17 14.87 -5.01 13.28
C HIS A 17 13.37 -4.78 13.41
N PHE A 18 12.86 -3.67 12.87
CA PHE A 18 11.42 -3.40 12.84
C PHE A 18 10.85 -3.74 11.46
N VAL A 19 9.74 -4.45 11.44
CA VAL A 19 9.03 -5.02 10.28
C VAL A 19 9.75 -6.23 9.67
N CYS A 20 9.27 -7.42 10.00
CA CYS A 20 9.80 -8.66 9.44
C CYS A 20 9.72 -8.64 7.89
N PRO A 21 10.82 -8.92 7.17
CA PRO A 21 10.74 -9.15 5.74
C PRO A 21 9.81 -10.32 5.41
N SER A 22 9.04 -10.23 4.33
CA SER A 22 8.01 -11.21 3.92
C SER A 22 8.63 -12.58 3.53
N ILE A 23 9.23 -13.27 4.49
CA ILE A 23 9.89 -14.57 4.28
C ILE A 23 8.89 -15.70 4.02
N TRP A 24 7.65 -15.56 4.47
CA TRP A 24 6.57 -16.55 4.32
C TRP A 24 6.01 -16.63 2.89
N ALA A 25 6.16 -15.57 2.11
CA ALA A 25 5.56 -15.51 0.78
C ALA A 25 6.46 -16.16 -0.29
N TRP A 26 7.76 -15.84 -0.32
CA TRP A 26 8.63 -16.23 -1.44
C TRP A 26 10.14 -15.98 -1.20
N ARG A 27 10.54 -15.61 0.00
CA ARG A 27 11.91 -15.18 0.33
C ARG A 27 12.51 -15.93 1.51
N ALA A 28 12.37 -17.25 1.53
CA ALA A 28 12.98 -18.09 2.56
C ALA A 28 14.51 -17.92 2.67
N ASP A 29 15.18 -17.55 1.58
CA ASP A 29 16.60 -17.20 1.53
C ASP A 29 16.99 -16.06 2.47
N ARG A 30 16.03 -15.19 2.83
CA ARG A 30 16.28 -14.06 3.73
C ARG A 30 16.37 -14.44 5.20
N VAL A 31 15.86 -15.59 5.60
CA VAL A 31 15.87 -16.05 7.00
C VAL A 31 17.29 -16.01 7.58
N GLU A 32 18.26 -16.58 6.88
CA GLU A 32 19.66 -16.60 7.33
C GLU A 32 20.23 -15.18 7.43
N LYS A 33 19.84 -14.30 6.51
CA LYS A 33 20.25 -12.90 6.55
C LYS A 33 19.69 -12.17 7.76
N ILE A 34 18.39 -12.38 8.10
CA ILE A 34 17.78 -11.82 9.31
C ILE A 34 18.50 -12.34 10.55
N ARG A 35 18.74 -13.65 10.63
CA ARG A 35 19.40 -14.31 11.77
C ARG A 35 20.78 -13.73 12.05
N ARG A 36 21.53 -13.34 11.01
CA ARG A 36 22.85 -12.70 11.15
C ARG A 36 22.77 -11.22 11.51
N SER A 37 21.69 -10.55 11.11
CA SER A 37 21.58 -9.10 11.19
C SER A 37 20.96 -8.61 12.50
N ALA A 38 19.94 -9.32 13.02
CA ALA A 38 19.16 -8.84 14.16
C ALA A 38 19.29 -9.76 15.37
N ASP A 39 19.43 -9.16 16.56
CA ASP A 39 19.28 -9.87 17.83
C ASP A 39 17.80 -10.10 18.15
N HIS A 40 16.92 -9.21 17.68
CA HIS A 40 15.49 -9.29 17.89
C HIS A 40 14.73 -8.65 16.74
N VAL A 41 13.55 -9.19 16.41
CA VAL A 41 12.66 -8.66 15.35
C VAL A 41 11.34 -8.20 15.96
N LEU A 42 10.93 -6.98 15.68
CA LEU A 42 9.60 -6.47 16.01
C LEU A 42 8.67 -6.68 14.81
N CYS A 43 7.68 -7.54 14.99
CA CYS A 43 6.78 -8.03 13.95
C CYS A 43 5.48 -7.23 13.93
N ILE A 44 4.96 -6.97 12.73
CA ILE A 44 3.68 -6.27 12.55
C ILE A 44 2.51 -7.20 12.27
N PHE A 45 2.76 -8.50 12.01
CA PHE A 45 1.72 -9.51 11.89
C PHE A 45 1.82 -10.56 12.99
N PRO A 46 0.67 -11.05 13.53
CA PRO A 46 0.65 -11.91 14.71
C PRO A 46 1.25 -13.30 14.47
N PHE A 47 1.33 -13.78 13.23
CA PHE A 47 1.88 -15.09 12.87
C PHE A 47 3.41 -15.08 12.68
N GLU A 48 4.02 -13.91 12.52
CA GLU A 48 5.46 -13.80 12.20
C GLU A 48 6.38 -14.27 13.33
N PRO A 49 6.10 -14.00 14.63
CA PRO A 49 6.98 -14.48 15.70
C PRO A 49 7.10 -15.99 15.74
N GLU A 50 6.01 -16.74 15.54
CA GLU A 50 6.04 -18.20 15.51
C GLU A 50 6.87 -18.71 14.34
N LEU A 51 6.70 -18.13 13.17
CA LEU A 51 7.48 -18.45 11.97
C LEU A 51 8.97 -18.20 12.19
N LEU A 52 9.35 -17.06 12.78
CA LEU A 52 10.75 -16.73 13.07
C LEU A 52 11.35 -17.63 14.13
N ALA A 53 10.57 -18.03 15.14
CA ALA A 53 11.00 -18.96 16.19
C ALA A 53 11.41 -20.33 15.64
N GLN A 54 10.73 -20.84 14.59
CA GLN A 54 11.12 -22.09 13.90
C GLN A 54 12.53 -22.03 13.29
N HIS A 55 13.04 -20.81 13.07
CA HIS A 55 14.39 -20.56 12.55
C HIS A 55 15.37 -20.05 13.63
N GLY A 56 15.00 -20.13 14.91
CA GLY A 56 15.82 -19.67 16.02
C GLY A 56 16.02 -18.15 16.09
N ILE A 57 15.09 -17.37 15.52
CA ILE A 57 15.13 -15.90 15.52
C ILE A 57 14.16 -15.38 16.59
N SER A 58 14.68 -14.58 17.52
CA SER A 58 13.87 -13.94 18.57
C SER A 58 12.99 -12.84 17.97
N ALA A 59 11.70 -12.86 18.28
CA ALA A 59 10.75 -11.90 17.74
C ALA A 59 9.59 -11.61 18.69
N THR A 60 9.00 -10.42 18.55
CA THR A 60 7.79 -10.01 19.30
C THR A 60 6.81 -9.34 18.35
N TYR A 61 5.55 -9.71 18.44
CA TYR A 61 4.46 -9.00 17.78
C TYR A 61 4.18 -7.68 18.50
N VAL A 62 4.23 -6.57 17.75
CA VAL A 62 4.03 -5.21 18.30
C VAL A 62 2.82 -4.49 17.68
N GLY A 63 2.12 -5.14 16.76
CA GLY A 63 1.01 -4.55 16.03
C GLY A 63 1.44 -3.76 14.80
N HIS A 64 0.47 -3.48 13.93
CA HIS A 64 0.71 -2.69 12.72
C HIS A 64 0.59 -1.19 13.03
N PRO A 65 1.56 -0.33 12.64
CA PRO A 65 1.53 1.10 12.95
C PRO A 65 0.26 1.81 12.48
N LEU A 66 -0.29 1.39 11.35
CA LEU A 66 -1.51 1.97 10.78
C LEU A 66 -2.78 1.64 11.58
N ALA A 67 -2.77 0.61 12.43
CA ALA A 67 -3.93 0.25 13.25
C ALA A 67 -4.35 1.35 14.23
N GLY A 68 -3.42 2.22 14.61
CA GLY A 68 -3.72 3.39 15.46
C GLY A 68 -4.04 4.68 14.67
N VAL A 69 -3.87 4.65 13.34
CA VAL A 69 -4.03 5.83 12.47
C VAL A 69 -5.30 5.75 11.64
N ILE A 70 -5.63 4.54 11.16
CA ILE A 70 -6.81 4.32 10.31
C ILE A 70 -8.00 4.02 11.22
N PRO A 71 -9.07 4.84 11.20
CA PRO A 71 -10.24 4.58 12.02
C PRO A 71 -11.00 3.35 11.49
N MET A 72 -11.50 2.52 12.42
CA MET A 72 -12.34 1.35 12.06
C MET A 72 -13.66 1.74 11.38
N VAL A 73 -14.15 2.94 11.65
CA VAL A 73 -15.32 3.52 10.99
C VAL A 73 -14.89 4.87 10.42
N PRO A 74 -14.60 4.94 9.11
CA PRO A 74 -14.19 6.20 8.47
C PRO A 74 -15.37 7.17 8.37
N ASP A 75 -15.08 8.47 8.48
CA ASP A 75 -16.05 9.52 8.19
C ASP A 75 -16.19 9.71 6.67
N ARG A 76 -17.05 8.88 6.06
CA ARG A 76 -17.30 8.87 4.62
C ARG A 76 -17.85 10.20 4.13
N THR A 77 -18.77 10.81 4.87
CA THR A 77 -19.42 12.07 4.47
C THR A 77 -18.38 13.21 4.42
N ALA A 78 -17.55 13.34 5.45
CA ALA A 78 -16.47 14.33 5.45
C ALA A 78 -15.44 14.06 4.33
N ALA A 79 -15.07 12.79 4.10
CA ALA A 79 -14.15 12.42 3.03
C ALA A 79 -14.71 12.76 1.64
N ARG A 80 -16.00 12.49 1.39
CA ARG A 80 -16.66 12.84 0.13
C ARG A 80 -16.75 14.35 -0.07
N ALA A 81 -17.13 15.10 0.95
CA ALA A 81 -17.17 16.56 0.90
C ALA A 81 -15.78 17.16 0.55
N GLN A 82 -14.71 16.62 1.15
CA GLN A 82 -13.33 17.05 0.88
C GLN A 82 -12.92 16.80 -0.58
N LEU A 83 -13.43 15.75 -1.21
CA LEU A 83 -13.13 15.37 -2.60
C LEU A 83 -14.11 15.99 -3.61
N GLY A 84 -15.12 16.75 -3.16
CA GLY A 84 -16.16 17.34 -4.01
C GLY A 84 -17.15 16.31 -4.56
N LEU A 85 -17.32 15.18 -3.87
CA LEU A 85 -18.25 14.11 -4.22
C LEU A 85 -19.58 14.30 -3.49
N LYS A 86 -20.65 13.81 -4.10
CA LYS A 86 -21.98 13.72 -3.48
C LYS A 86 -22.14 12.38 -2.76
N ASP A 87 -23.11 12.32 -1.84
CA ASP A 87 -23.39 11.09 -1.10
C ASP A 87 -23.93 9.97 -2.00
N GLU A 88 -24.62 10.32 -3.07
CA GLU A 88 -25.18 9.41 -4.07
C GLU A 88 -24.21 8.98 -5.17
N ASP A 89 -23.02 9.59 -5.27
CA ASP A 89 -22.03 9.22 -6.29
C ASP A 89 -21.52 7.79 -6.06
N GLU A 90 -21.48 6.98 -7.11
CA GLU A 90 -20.70 5.74 -7.11
C GLU A 90 -19.22 6.06 -7.35
N VAL A 91 -18.34 5.59 -6.49
CA VAL A 91 -16.92 5.98 -6.51
C VAL A 91 -16.01 4.75 -6.54
N LEU A 92 -15.18 4.65 -7.58
CA LEU A 92 -14.11 3.66 -7.69
C LEU A 92 -12.74 4.33 -7.43
N ALA A 93 -12.08 3.93 -6.37
CA ALA A 93 -10.69 4.31 -6.11
C ALA A 93 -9.74 3.38 -6.88
N ILE A 94 -8.70 3.95 -7.49
CA ILE A 94 -7.70 3.20 -8.24
C ILE A 94 -6.33 3.48 -7.65
N LEU A 95 -5.70 2.47 -7.07
CA LEU A 95 -4.40 2.56 -6.42
C LEU A 95 -3.37 1.70 -7.16
N PRO A 96 -2.77 2.22 -8.24
CA PRO A 96 -1.84 1.44 -9.08
C PRO A 96 -0.46 1.26 -8.45
N GLY A 97 -0.21 1.89 -7.30
CA GLY A 97 1.05 1.81 -6.58
C GLY A 97 1.68 3.17 -6.27
N SER A 98 2.73 3.14 -5.48
CA SER A 98 3.46 4.33 -4.98
C SER A 98 4.92 4.42 -5.48
N ARG A 99 5.37 3.44 -6.27
CA ARG A 99 6.74 3.38 -6.83
C ARG A 99 6.72 3.45 -8.36
N SER A 100 7.77 4.01 -8.95
CA SER A 100 7.89 4.13 -10.42
C SER A 100 7.73 2.79 -11.14
N SER A 101 8.28 1.70 -10.57
CA SER A 101 8.14 0.36 -11.13
C SER A 101 6.69 -0.15 -11.09
N GLU A 102 5.97 0.12 -10.00
CA GLU A 102 4.56 -0.25 -9.87
C GLU A 102 3.73 0.47 -10.95
N ILE A 103 3.88 1.80 -11.06
CA ILE A 103 3.17 2.57 -12.10
C ILE A 103 3.52 2.07 -13.50
N GLN A 104 4.78 1.69 -13.74
CA GLN A 104 5.20 1.18 -15.04
C GLN A 104 4.46 -0.08 -15.47
N TYR A 105 4.21 -1.02 -14.55
CA TYR A 105 3.67 -2.32 -14.88
C TYR A 105 2.17 -2.45 -14.56
N ILE A 106 1.65 -1.68 -13.60
CA ILE A 106 0.30 -1.86 -13.06
C ILE A 106 -0.67 -0.77 -13.54
N ALA A 107 -0.21 0.47 -13.76
CA ALA A 107 -1.12 1.57 -14.06
C ALA A 107 -1.94 1.34 -15.34
N ARG A 108 -1.29 0.88 -16.42
CA ARG A 108 -1.99 0.65 -17.70
C ARG A 108 -3.12 -0.38 -17.58
N PRO A 109 -2.89 -1.64 -17.12
CA PRO A 109 -3.99 -2.61 -16.99
C PRO A 109 -5.09 -2.14 -16.03
N PHE A 110 -4.76 -1.38 -14.98
CA PHE A 110 -5.75 -0.82 -14.07
C PHE A 110 -6.62 0.24 -14.76
N PHE A 111 -6.04 1.13 -15.54
CA PHE A 111 -6.78 2.15 -16.26
C PHE A 111 -7.59 1.57 -17.43
N GLU A 112 -7.08 0.54 -18.12
CA GLU A 112 -7.85 -0.19 -19.12
C GLU A 112 -9.08 -0.86 -18.49
N ALA A 113 -8.93 -1.50 -17.32
CA ALA A 113 -10.05 -2.05 -16.57
C ALA A 113 -11.04 -0.97 -16.11
N ALA A 114 -10.54 0.16 -15.60
CA ALA A 114 -11.38 1.28 -15.19
C ALA A 114 -12.14 1.89 -16.38
N ALA A 115 -11.55 1.95 -17.57
CA ALA A 115 -12.22 2.40 -18.78
C ALA A 115 -13.41 1.48 -19.16
N LEU A 116 -13.26 0.17 -18.99
CA LEU A 116 -14.37 -0.78 -19.19
C LEU A 116 -15.49 -0.56 -18.16
N VAL A 117 -15.11 -0.32 -16.89
CA VAL A 117 -16.09 0.01 -15.85
C VAL A 117 -16.84 1.29 -16.18
N LEU A 118 -16.13 2.35 -16.62
CA LEU A 118 -16.73 3.63 -17.01
C LEU A 118 -17.69 3.47 -18.21
N GLN A 119 -17.35 2.61 -19.19
CA GLN A 119 -18.25 2.30 -20.31
C GLN A 119 -19.54 1.62 -19.84
N ALA A 120 -19.45 0.70 -18.87
CA ALA A 120 -20.61 0.01 -18.31
C ALA A 120 -21.41 0.87 -17.33
N ARG A 121 -20.77 1.82 -16.66
CA ARG A 121 -21.33 2.73 -15.64
C ARG A 121 -20.88 4.17 -15.88
N PRO A 122 -21.47 4.90 -16.83
CA PRO A 122 -20.98 6.23 -17.22
C PRO A 122 -21.04 7.30 -16.12
N ALA A 123 -21.83 7.10 -15.08
CA ALA A 123 -21.94 8.01 -13.95
C ALA A 123 -20.91 7.79 -12.84
N ILE A 124 -20.14 6.67 -12.89
CA ILE A 124 -19.16 6.35 -11.86
C ILE A 124 -18.03 7.39 -11.80
N LYS A 125 -17.63 7.75 -10.59
CA LYS A 125 -16.48 8.63 -10.34
C LYS A 125 -15.23 7.79 -10.18
N LEU A 126 -14.19 8.10 -10.96
CA LEU A 126 -12.89 7.43 -10.88
C LEU A 126 -11.89 8.34 -10.18
N ILE A 127 -11.25 7.86 -9.12
CA ILE A 127 -10.29 8.67 -8.35
C ILE A 127 -8.99 7.91 -8.12
N VAL A 128 -7.86 8.61 -8.33
CA VAL A 128 -6.50 8.09 -8.05
C VAL A 128 -5.81 8.98 -7.03
N PRO A 129 -5.44 8.49 -5.85
CA PRO A 129 -4.54 9.20 -4.95
C PRO A 129 -3.09 9.01 -5.42
N ALA A 130 -2.53 10.00 -6.09
CA ALA A 130 -1.19 9.95 -6.63
C ALA A 130 -0.13 10.45 -5.64
N VAL A 131 1.02 9.77 -5.60
CA VAL A 131 2.23 10.34 -5.00
C VAL A 131 2.67 11.53 -5.86
N PRO A 132 3.04 12.70 -5.26
CA PRO A 132 3.37 13.90 -6.03
C PRO A 132 4.33 13.67 -7.18
N ALA A 133 5.43 12.95 -6.95
CA ALA A 133 6.45 12.67 -7.96
C ALA A 133 5.99 11.76 -9.13
N LEU A 134 4.84 11.11 -9.00
CA LEU A 134 4.31 10.18 -10.01
C LEU A 134 3.05 10.69 -10.69
N ARG A 135 2.52 11.85 -10.28
CA ARG A 135 1.26 12.42 -10.77
C ARG A 135 1.24 12.53 -12.30
N ASP A 136 2.24 13.18 -12.87
CA ASP A 136 2.29 13.44 -14.33
C ASP A 136 2.33 12.13 -15.14
N ARG A 137 3.05 11.14 -14.63
CA ARG A 137 3.14 9.83 -15.27
C ARG A 137 1.80 9.07 -15.19
N ILE A 138 1.12 9.13 -14.05
CA ILE A 138 -0.22 8.55 -13.87
C ILE A 138 -1.19 9.20 -14.85
N GLU A 139 -1.20 10.53 -14.93
CA GLU A 139 -2.06 11.29 -15.85
C GLU A 139 -1.79 10.93 -17.31
N GLN A 140 -0.52 10.82 -17.71
CA GLN A 140 -0.15 10.42 -19.05
C GLN A 140 -0.67 9.03 -19.42
N VAL A 141 -0.53 8.04 -18.52
CA VAL A 141 -1.04 6.68 -18.74
C VAL A 141 -2.57 6.67 -18.79
N ALA A 142 -3.25 7.40 -17.91
CA ALA A 142 -4.69 7.49 -17.87
C ALA A 142 -5.26 8.09 -19.19
N ARG A 143 -4.66 9.15 -19.70
CA ARG A 143 -5.01 9.74 -21.00
C ARG A 143 -4.82 8.74 -22.14
N ALA A 144 -3.72 7.99 -22.14
CA ALA A 144 -3.46 6.96 -23.15
C ALA A 144 -4.48 5.79 -23.11
N CYS A 145 -5.16 5.59 -21.97
CA CYS A 145 -6.24 4.62 -21.80
C CYS A 145 -7.65 5.22 -22.02
N GLY A 146 -7.74 6.47 -22.47
CA GLY A 146 -9.01 7.14 -22.75
C GLY A 146 -9.77 7.66 -21.53
N LEU A 147 -9.12 7.71 -20.35
CA LEU A 147 -9.75 8.19 -19.12
C LEU A 147 -9.64 9.70 -18.91
N GLY A 148 -8.68 10.39 -19.55
CA GLY A 148 -8.53 11.84 -19.59
C GLY A 148 -9.22 12.61 -18.46
N ASP A 149 -10.25 13.39 -18.82
CA ASP A 149 -11.00 14.23 -17.90
C ASP A 149 -11.98 13.44 -17.00
N ALA A 150 -12.20 12.15 -17.26
CA ALA A 150 -13.06 11.30 -16.45
C ALA A 150 -12.39 10.81 -15.15
N LEU A 151 -11.06 11.01 -15.03
CA LEU A 151 -10.28 10.58 -13.87
C LEU A 151 -9.89 11.76 -12.99
N GLN A 152 -10.37 11.79 -11.76
CA GLN A 152 -9.90 12.73 -10.74
C GLN A 152 -8.58 12.23 -10.13
N ILE A 153 -7.53 13.03 -10.22
CA ILE A 153 -6.24 12.70 -9.62
C ILE A 153 -5.99 13.63 -8.43
N THR A 154 -5.97 13.08 -7.23
CA THR A 154 -5.59 13.80 -6.01
C THR A 154 -4.11 13.63 -5.72
N THR A 155 -3.50 14.56 -4.99
CA THR A 155 -2.09 14.45 -4.58
C THR A 155 -2.04 14.09 -3.10
N GLY A 156 -1.50 12.92 -2.78
CA GLY A 156 -1.64 12.33 -1.45
C GLY A 156 -3.09 11.91 -1.19
N GLN A 157 -3.56 12.06 0.03
CA GLN A 157 -4.95 11.84 0.43
C GLN A 157 -5.47 10.39 0.22
N SER A 158 -4.58 9.36 0.25
CA SER A 158 -5.00 7.97 0.06
C SER A 158 -6.08 7.55 1.05
N HIS A 159 -5.94 7.87 2.32
CA HIS A 159 -6.94 7.54 3.34
C HIS A 159 -8.29 8.26 3.12
N THR A 160 -8.27 9.52 2.66
CA THR A 160 -9.51 10.24 2.30
C THR A 160 -10.20 9.59 1.11
N VAL A 161 -9.45 9.20 0.08
CA VAL A 161 -9.99 8.53 -1.11
C VAL A 161 -10.57 7.15 -0.73
N LEU A 162 -9.86 6.37 0.10
CA LEU A 162 -10.34 5.08 0.59
C LEU A 162 -11.61 5.22 1.45
N ALA A 163 -11.67 6.23 2.32
CA ALA A 163 -12.84 6.51 3.13
C ALA A 163 -14.08 6.94 2.29
N ALA A 164 -13.85 7.57 1.13
CA ALA A 164 -14.91 8.10 0.26
C ALA A 164 -15.46 7.09 -0.75
N CYS A 165 -14.69 6.06 -1.12
CA CYS A 165 -15.02 5.15 -2.21
C CYS A 165 -16.02 4.06 -1.83
N ASP A 166 -16.65 3.45 -2.85
CA ASP A 166 -17.52 2.29 -2.73
C ASP A 166 -16.78 1.00 -3.05
N ALA A 167 -15.77 1.10 -3.92
CA ALA A 167 -14.90 -0.01 -4.30
C ALA A 167 -13.49 0.49 -4.59
N THR A 168 -12.52 -0.41 -4.46
CA THR A 168 -11.12 -0.10 -4.68
C THR A 168 -10.49 -1.12 -5.64
N LEU A 169 -9.84 -0.61 -6.69
CA LEU A 169 -8.93 -1.38 -7.53
C LEU A 169 -7.51 -1.10 -7.04
N ILE A 170 -6.91 -2.08 -6.35
CA ILE A 170 -5.66 -1.89 -5.63
C ILE A 170 -4.64 -2.98 -5.98
N ALA A 171 -3.38 -2.59 -6.12
CA ALA A 171 -2.28 -3.55 -6.24
C ALA A 171 -2.04 -4.25 -4.90
N SER A 172 -1.88 -5.58 -4.95
CA SER A 172 -1.58 -6.38 -3.75
C SER A 172 -0.33 -5.86 -3.04
N GLY A 173 -0.44 -5.67 -1.73
CA GLY A 173 0.63 -5.16 -0.88
C GLY A 173 0.10 -4.57 0.43
N THR A 174 0.94 -3.81 1.13
CA THR A 174 0.55 -3.19 2.41
C THR A 174 -0.61 -2.20 2.28
N ALA A 175 -0.80 -1.59 1.12
CA ALA A 175 -1.92 -0.68 0.86
C ALA A 175 -3.30 -1.38 0.97
N THR A 176 -3.38 -2.71 0.82
CA THR A 176 -4.61 -3.47 1.06
C THR A 176 -5.02 -3.53 2.53
N LEU A 177 -4.12 -3.18 3.45
CA LEU A 177 -4.42 -3.05 4.88
C LEU A 177 -5.00 -1.66 5.22
N GLU A 178 -4.94 -0.73 4.29
CA GLU A 178 -5.46 0.64 4.43
C GLU A 178 -6.87 0.76 3.84
N ALA A 179 -7.26 -0.18 2.98
CA ALA A 179 -8.56 -0.28 2.33
C ALA A 179 -9.53 -1.13 3.16
#